data_44a24800cc392494aa83f1c3c1f2cc1f
#
_entry.id   44a24800cc392494aa83f1c3c1f2cc1f
#
_cell.length_a   1.000
_cell.length_b   1.000
_cell.length_c   1.000
_cell.angle_alpha   90.00
_cell.angle_beta   90.00
_cell.angle_gamma   90.00
#
_symmetry.space_group_name_H-M   'P 1'
#
loop_
_entity.id
_entity.type
_entity.pdbx_description
1 polymer ?
#
loop_
_entity_poly.entity_id
_entity_poly.type
_entity_poly.pdbx_seq_one_letter_code
_entity_poly.pdbx_strand_id
1 'polypeptide(L)'
;MSLSALPHAIAWAILVYFITYHLGYFLLNILAVVRMHDTEQSRILSDLPYLHSELEPPISVLLPVHDHAATIVQATQSLLHLDYSKFEIIVINDGAQDASLQALIAAFDLHPFPEAYRVQLKTQTVKCIYRSSRYPHLRVIDKEYGGTADALLAITR
;
A
#
# COMPACT_ATOMS: atom_id res chain seq x y z
N MET A 1 -46.66 47.39 3.70
CA MET A 1 -45.92 46.37 4.49
C MET A 1 -45.54 47.02 5.80
N SER A 2 -46.11 46.56 6.89
CA SER A 2 -45.85 47.17 8.23
C SER A 2 -44.43 46.88 8.64
N LEU A 3 -43.68 47.86 9.14
CA LEU A 3 -42.29 47.82 9.57
C LEU A 3 -42.07 46.70 10.61
N SER A 4 -43.11 46.23 11.27
CA SER A 4 -43.11 45.13 12.25
C SER A 4 -43.04 43.72 11.63
N ALA A 5 -43.34 43.55 10.34
CA ALA A 5 -43.29 42.24 9.67
C ALA A 5 -41.88 41.83 9.22
N LEU A 6 -40.99 42.80 9.05
CA LEU A 6 -39.60 42.56 8.59
C LEU A 6 -38.78 41.71 9.56
N PRO A 7 -38.74 41.97 10.89
CA PRO A 7 -37.98 41.15 11.83
C PRO A 7 -38.51 39.73 11.94
N HIS A 8 -39.83 39.53 11.80
CA HIS A 8 -40.40 38.18 11.81
C HIS A 8 -40.02 37.38 10.55
N ALA A 9 -40.03 38.02 9.38
CA ALA A 9 -39.61 37.37 8.14
C ALA A 9 -38.15 36.94 8.18
N ILE A 10 -37.26 37.77 8.70
CA ILE A 10 -35.86 37.48 8.89
C ILE A 10 -35.67 36.31 9.88
N ALA A 11 -36.41 36.33 11.02
CA ALA A 11 -36.34 35.27 12.02
C ALA A 11 -36.80 33.91 11.42
N TRP A 12 -37.86 33.90 10.63
CA TRP A 12 -38.31 32.70 9.94
C TRP A 12 -37.31 32.21 8.88
N ALA A 13 -36.69 33.09 8.13
CA ALA A 13 -35.65 32.74 7.15
C ALA A 13 -34.44 32.09 7.82
N ILE A 14 -34.00 32.67 8.94
CA ILE A 14 -32.87 32.09 9.73
C ILE A 14 -33.26 30.71 10.29
N LEU A 15 -34.47 30.58 10.83
CA LEU A 15 -34.97 29.32 11.38
C LEU A 15 -34.99 28.22 10.29
N VAL A 16 -35.55 28.51 9.14
CA VAL A 16 -35.62 27.57 8.01
C VAL A 16 -34.20 27.18 7.54
N TYR A 17 -33.30 28.15 7.45
CA TYR A 17 -31.90 27.87 7.10
C TYR A 17 -31.24 26.90 8.09
N PHE A 18 -31.38 27.14 9.39
CA PHE A 18 -30.79 26.28 10.41
C PHE A 18 -31.41 24.87 10.41
N ILE A 19 -32.70 24.75 10.26
CA ILE A 19 -33.40 23.46 10.19
C ILE A 19 -32.90 22.67 8.96
N THR A 20 -32.87 23.31 7.80
CA THR A 20 -32.42 22.66 6.56
C THR A 20 -30.95 22.21 6.66
N TYR A 21 -30.11 23.08 7.21
CA TYR A 21 -28.68 22.76 7.41
C TYR A 21 -28.50 21.56 8.34
N HIS A 22 -29.17 21.56 9.50
CA HIS A 22 -29.05 20.46 10.46
C HIS A 22 -29.68 19.17 9.95
N LEU A 23 -30.76 19.23 9.22
CA LEU A 23 -31.40 18.07 8.61
C LEU A 23 -30.46 17.42 7.55
N GLY A 24 -29.82 18.24 6.72
CA GLY A 24 -28.82 17.77 5.75
C GLY A 24 -27.63 17.10 6.44
N TYR A 25 -27.10 17.71 7.49
CA TYR A 25 -26.01 17.15 8.27
C TYR A 25 -26.39 15.84 8.95
N PHE A 26 -27.60 15.78 9.50
CA PHE A 26 -28.13 14.56 10.13
C PHE A 26 -28.28 13.41 9.13
N LEU A 27 -28.76 13.70 7.94
CA LEU A 27 -28.89 12.72 6.85
C LEU A 27 -27.53 12.17 6.42
N LEU A 28 -26.51 13.03 6.29
CA LEU A 28 -25.15 12.62 5.98
C LEU A 28 -24.55 11.73 7.06
N ASN A 29 -24.81 12.02 8.33
CA ASN A 29 -24.34 11.17 9.43
C ASN A 29 -25.01 9.79 9.41
N ILE A 30 -26.31 9.71 9.15
CA ILE A 30 -26.99 8.41 8.99
C ILE A 30 -26.36 7.62 7.84
N LEU A 31 -26.16 8.26 6.70
CA LEU A 31 -25.53 7.62 5.53
C LEU A 31 -24.11 7.11 5.83
N ALA A 32 -23.33 7.88 6.60
CA ALA A 32 -22.01 7.50 7.03
C ALA A 32 -22.04 6.25 7.95
N VAL A 33 -22.96 6.21 8.90
CA VAL A 33 -23.14 5.05 9.82
C VAL A 33 -23.53 3.80 9.03
N VAL A 34 -24.49 3.92 8.11
CA VAL A 34 -24.90 2.79 7.25
C VAL A 34 -23.72 2.26 6.43
N ARG A 35 -22.92 3.17 5.83
CA ARG A 35 -21.70 2.79 5.08
C ARG A 35 -20.64 2.12 5.95
N MET A 36 -20.44 2.60 7.18
CA MET A 36 -19.53 1.96 8.12
C MET A 36 -19.95 0.54 8.49
N HIS A 37 -21.25 0.32 8.68
CA HIS A 37 -21.77 -1.01 9.01
C HIS A 37 -21.51 -2.03 7.90
N ASP A 38 -21.68 -1.65 6.64
CA ASP A 38 -21.37 -2.53 5.50
C ASP A 38 -19.88 -2.86 5.40
N THR A 39 -19.01 -1.92 5.80
CA THR A 39 -17.55 -2.12 5.79
C THR A 39 -17.10 -3.04 6.93
N GLU A 40 -17.74 -3.00 8.10
CA GLU A 40 -17.43 -3.89 9.22
C GLU A 40 -17.83 -5.34 8.94
N GLN A 41 -18.96 -5.58 8.28
CA GLN A 41 -19.34 -6.94 7.87
C GLN A 41 -18.32 -7.55 6.90
N SER A 42 -17.72 -6.76 6.03
CA SER A 42 -16.65 -7.21 5.14
C SER A 42 -15.36 -7.54 5.90
N ARG A 43 -15.09 -6.88 7.03
CA ARG A 43 -13.94 -7.17 7.90
C ARG A 43 -14.12 -8.46 8.71
N ILE A 44 -15.33 -8.74 9.19
CA ILE A 44 -15.61 -9.99 9.94
C ILE A 44 -15.40 -11.21 9.05
N LEU A 45 -15.62 -11.10 7.75
CA LEU A 45 -15.33 -12.16 6.77
C LEU A 45 -13.82 -12.32 6.51
N SER A 46 -13.01 -11.27 6.70
CA SER A 46 -11.55 -11.33 6.59
C SER A 46 -10.87 -11.84 7.86
N ASP A 47 -11.56 -11.80 9.01
CA ASP A 47 -11.09 -12.34 10.28
C ASP A 47 -11.40 -13.85 10.48
N LEU A 48 -11.79 -14.57 9.41
CA LEU A 48 -11.85 -16.02 9.39
C LEU A 48 -10.54 -16.60 8.80
N PRO A 49 -9.42 -16.57 9.54
CA PRO A 49 -8.09 -16.78 8.97
C PRO A 49 -7.81 -18.23 8.54
N TYR A 50 -8.58 -19.18 8.99
CA TYR A 50 -8.23 -20.60 8.87
C TYR A 50 -9.02 -21.41 7.84
N LEU A 51 -10.05 -20.84 7.22
CA LEU A 51 -10.90 -21.59 6.28
C LEU A 51 -10.67 -21.23 4.80
N HIS A 52 -9.85 -20.22 4.47
CA HIS A 52 -9.78 -19.67 3.12
C HIS A 52 -8.37 -19.50 2.55
N SER A 53 -7.34 -20.18 3.08
CA SER A 53 -5.97 -20.08 2.57
C SER A 53 -5.84 -20.44 1.07
N GLU A 54 -6.74 -21.23 0.53
CA GLU A 54 -6.77 -21.53 -0.90
C GLU A 54 -7.43 -20.45 -1.76
N LEU A 55 -8.29 -19.61 -1.17
CA LEU A 55 -9.01 -18.52 -1.84
C LEU A 55 -8.29 -17.17 -1.71
N GLU A 56 -7.23 -17.08 -0.92
CA GLU A 56 -6.44 -15.87 -0.78
C GLU A 56 -5.73 -15.52 -2.10
N PRO A 57 -5.92 -14.30 -2.63
CA PRO A 57 -5.21 -13.87 -3.82
C PRO A 57 -3.71 -13.74 -3.53
N PRO A 58 -2.83 -14.13 -4.44
CA PRO A 58 -1.39 -13.91 -4.26
C PRO A 58 -1.09 -12.42 -4.22
N ILE A 59 -0.24 -12.01 -3.27
CA ILE A 59 0.21 -10.62 -3.11
C ILE A 59 1.71 -10.50 -3.33
N SER A 60 2.14 -9.39 -3.94
CA SER A 60 3.55 -9.02 -4.06
C SER A 60 3.80 -7.77 -3.23
N VAL A 61 4.69 -7.88 -2.25
CA VAL A 61 5.13 -6.75 -1.42
C VAL A 61 6.37 -6.14 -2.05
N LEU A 62 6.26 -4.90 -2.52
CA LEU A 62 7.34 -4.18 -3.17
C LEU A 62 8.02 -3.24 -2.18
N LEU A 63 9.32 -3.38 -1.99
CA LEU A 63 10.14 -2.57 -1.09
C LEU A 63 11.24 -1.84 -1.87
N PRO A 64 10.99 -0.62 -2.37
CA PRO A 64 12.03 0.18 -2.99
C PRO A 64 12.99 0.71 -1.93
N VAL A 65 14.28 0.62 -2.22
CA VAL A 65 15.38 0.98 -1.31
C VAL A 65 16.42 1.81 -2.02
N HIS A 66 16.84 2.89 -1.37
CA HIS A 66 17.95 3.72 -1.80
C HIS A 66 18.72 4.20 -0.56
N ASP A 67 19.98 3.76 -0.40
CA ASP A 67 20.88 4.13 0.70
C ASP A 67 20.32 3.87 2.13
N HIS A 68 19.86 2.65 2.40
CA HIS A 68 19.29 2.23 3.68
C HIS A 68 19.99 1.00 4.31
N ALA A 69 21.31 0.86 4.18
CA ALA A 69 22.06 -0.29 4.67
C ALA A 69 21.82 -0.65 6.14
N ALA A 70 21.61 0.36 7.01
CA ALA A 70 21.41 0.13 8.44
C ALA A 70 20.08 -0.54 8.80
N THR A 71 19.04 -0.37 7.99
CA THR A 71 17.65 -0.79 8.34
C THR A 71 17.05 -1.81 7.40
N ILE A 72 17.60 -1.96 6.19
CA ILE A 72 17.00 -2.77 5.14
C ILE A 72 16.89 -4.25 5.51
N VAL A 73 17.89 -4.80 6.17
CA VAL A 73 17.90 -6.20 6.61
C VAL A 73 16.77 -6.45 7.61
N GLN A 74 16.62 -5.56 8.59
CA GLN A 74 15.56 -5.67 9.59
C GLN A 74 14.17 -5.49 8.97
N ALA A 75 14.01 -4.54 8.07
CA ALA A 75 12.75 -4.31 7.36
C ALA A 75 12.34 -5.54 6.53
N THR A 76 13.27 -6.10 5.75
CA THR A 76 13.04 -7.31 4.96
C THR A 76 12.71 -8.50 5.86
N GLN A 77 13.41 -8.65 6.98
CA GLN A 77 13.17 -9.71 7.94
C GLN A 77 11.78 -9.62 8.57
N SER A 78 11.31 -8.41 8.89
CA SER A 78 9.96 -8.18 9.39
C SER A 78 8.89 -8.58 8.37
N LEU A 79 9.10 -8.28 7.09
CA LEU A 79 8.19 -8.68 6.02
C LEU A 79 8.16 -10.21 5.80
N LEU A 80 9.26 -10.91 6.03
CA LEU A 80 9.31 -12.38 5.93
C LEU A 80 8.50 -13.09 7.02
N HIS A 81 8.11 -12.39 8.09
CA HIS A 81 7.23 -12.90 9.15
C HIS A 81 5.75 -12.58 8.89
N LEU A 82 5.41 -12.10 7.69
CA LEU A 82 4.02 -11.83 7.33
C LEU A 82 3.20 -13.13 7.39
N ASP A 83 2.11 -13.10 8.16
CA ASP A 83 1.17 -14.21 8.25
C ASP A 83 0.16 -14.16 7.09
N TYR A 84 0.63 -14.61 5.92
CA TYR A 84 -0.15 -14.68 4.69
C TYR A 84 0.28 -15.88 3.84
N SER A 85 -0.65 -16.63 3.27
CA SER A 85 -0.34 -17.92 2.65
C SER A 85 0.36 -17.82 1.30
N LYS A 86 0.05 -16.79 0.50
CA LYS A 86 0.55 -16.64 -0.88
C LYS A 86 1.13 -15.24 -1.10
N PHE A 87 2.36 -15.02 -0.63
CA PHE A 87 3.03 -13.74 -0.82
C PHE A 87 4.43 -13.91 -1.41
N GLU A 88 4.90 -12.86 -2.05
CA GLU A 88 6.30 -12.69 -2.42
C GLU A 88 6.80 -11.30 -1.99
N ILE A 89 8.06 -11.20 -1.66
CA ILE A 89 8.72 -9.95 -1.31
C ILE A 89 9.73 -9.62 -2.40
N ILE A 90 9.62 -8.45 -2.98
CA ILE A 90 10.52 -7.95 -4.01
C ILE A 90 11.18 -6.67 -3.48
N VAL A 91 12.43 -6.78 -3.06
CA VAL A 91 13.26 -5.63 -2.67
C VAL A 91 13.89 -5.05 -3.94
N ILE A 92 13.75 -3.76 -4.13
CA ILE A 92 14.26 -3.07 -5.31
C ILE A 92 15.36 -2.11 -4.88
N ASN A 93 16.61 -2.47 -5.15
CA ASN A 93 17.76 -1.61 -4.94
C ASN A 93 17.84 -0.59 -6.08
N ASP A 94 17.36 0.61 -5.84
CA ASP A 94 17.30 1.70 -6.83
C ASP A 94 18.61 2.49 -6.85
N GLY A 95 19.66 1.86 -7.37
CA GLY A 95 20.97 2.47 -7.56
C GLY A 95 21.62 2.95 -6.25
N ALA A 96 21.39 2.26 -5.12
CA ALA A 96 22.06 2.57 -3.86
C ALA A 96 23.57 2.52 -4.00
N GLN A 97 24.25 3.51 -3.43
CA GLN A 97 25.71 3.61 -3.44
C GLN A 97 26.34 3.11 -2.13
N ASP A 98 25.50 2.80 -1.14
CA ASP A 98 25.91 2.26 0.14
C ASP A 98 26.01 0.72 0.15
N ALA A 99 26.24 0.12 1.31
CA ALA A 99 26.33 -1.32 1.49
C ALA A 99 24.96 -2.04 1.56
N SER A 100 23.86 -1.43 1.14
CA SER A 100 22.51 -2.01 1.23
C SER A 100 22.41 -3.35 0.51
N LEU A 101 22.88 -3.44 -0.72
CA LEU A 101 22.85 -4.67 -1.51
C LEU A 101 23.71 -5.76 -0.88
N GLN A 102 24.93 -5.43 -0.45
CA GLN A 102 25.85 -6.36 0.18
C GLN A 102 25.28 -6.91 1.50
N ALA A 103 24.64 -6.03 2.30
CA ALA A 103 23.98 -6.44 3.54
C ALA A 103 22.84 -7.43 3.28
N LEU A 104 22.03 -7.21 2.23
CA LEU A 104 20.97 -8.12 1.83
C LEU A 104 21.54 -9.47 1.34
N ILE A 105 22.58 -9.45 0.51
CA ILE A 105 23.23 -10.67 -0.01
C ILE A 105 23.72 -11.54 1.15
N ALA A 106 24.43 -10.92 2.10
CA ALA A 106 24.99 -11.63 3.24
C ALA A 106 23.93 -12.16 4.22
N ALA A 107 22.86 -11.37 4.48
CA ALA A 107 21.82 -11.73 5.45
C ALA A 107 20.88 -12.84 4.95
N PHE A 108 20.58 -12.86 3.65
CA PHE A 108 19.55 -13.74 3.07
C PHE A 108 20.07 -14.78 2.10
N ASP A 109 21.39 -14.97 2.01
CA ASP A 109 22.04 -15.93 1.11
C ASP A 109 21.54 -15.77 -0.34
N LEU A 110 21.73 -14.56 -0.87
CA LEU A 110 21.23 -14.20 -2.19
C LEU A 110 22.25 -14.60 -3.28
N HIS A 111 21.75 -15.23 -4.32
CA HIS A 111 22.54 -15.60 -5.49
C HIS A 111 21.99 -14.95 -6.75
N PRO A 112 22.85 -14.52 -7.68
CA PRO A 112 22.42 -14.01 -8.97
C PRO A 112 21.58 -15.07 -9.70
N PHE A 113 20.41 -14.68 -10.17
CA PHE A 113 19.52 -15.55 -10.90
C PHE A 113 19.26 -14.96 -12.30
N PRO A 114 19.67 -15.64 -13.38
CA PRO A 114 19.46 -15.17 -14.74
C PRO A 114 17.97 -15.32 -15.13
N GLU A 115 17.14 -14.41 -14.69
CA GLU A 115 15.75 -14.34 -15.08
C GLU A 115 15.60 -13.47 -16.31
N ALA A 116 14.87 -13.96 -17.33
CA ALA A 116 14.55 -13.17 -18.49
C ALA A 116 13.60 -12.03 -18.07
N TYR A 117 14.13 -10.83 -17.99
CA TYR A 117 13.37 -9.63 -17.66
C TYR A 117 12.71 -9.07 -18.91
N ARG A 118 11.38 -9.05 -18.94
CA ARG A 118 10.64 -8.44 -20.03
C ARG A 118 10.37 -6.98 -19.71
N VAL A 119 11.05 -6.06 -20.39
CA VAL A 119 10.81 -4.63 -20.30
C VAL A 119 9.46 -4.32 -20.94
N GLN A 120 8.44 -4.06 -20.14
CA GLN A 120 7.12 -3.64 -20.62
C GLN A 120 6.96 -2.11 -20.59
N LEU A 121 7.59 -1.46 -19.64
CA LEU A 121 7.57 -0.02 -19.45
C LEU A 121 9.01 0.53 -19.58
N LYS A 122 9.11 1.79 -20.00
CA LYS A 122 10.40 2.47 -20.14
C LYS A 122 10.91 2.86 -18.75
N THR A 123 11.70 1.99 -18.14
CA THR A 123 12.35 2.16 -16.83
C THR A 123 13.87 2.13 -16.97
N GLN A 124 14.60 2.53 -15.93
CA GLN A 124 16.05 2.41 -15.88
C GLN A 124 16.49 0.93 -15.87
N THR A 125 17.71 0.71 -16.32
CA THR A 125 18.25 -0.63 -16.56
C THR A 125 18.31 -1.47 -15.27
N VAL A 126 17.77 -2.70 -15.32
CA VAL A 126 17.98 -3.72 -14.30
C VAL A 126 19.34 -4.36 -14.52
N LYS A 127 20.22 -4.29 -13.52
CA LYS A 127 21.59 -4.84 -13.56
C LYS A 127 21.60 -6.34 -13.27
N CYS A 128 20.92 -6.73 -12.19
CA CYS A 128 20.89 -8.12 -11.76
C CYS A 128 19.64 -8.40 -10.93
N ILE A 129 19.15 -9.63 -11.01
CA ILE A 129 18.10 -10.16 -10.16
C ILE A 129 18.73 -11.21 -9.26
N TYR A 130 18.44 -11.16 -7.97
CA TYR A 130 18.91 -12.11 -6.96
C TYR A 130 17.75 -12.87 -6.38
N ARG A 131 17.96 -14.16 -6.09
CA ARG A 131 17.03 -14.99 -5.33
C ARG A 131 17.71 -15.55 -4.10
N SER A 132 16.95 -15.72 -3.02
CA SER A 132 17.44 -16.36 -1.82
C SER A 132 17.27 -17.87 -1.92
N SER A 133 18.33 -18.62 -1.56
CA SER A 133 18.25 -20.06 -1.40
C SER A 133 17.47 -20.45 -0.14
N ARG A 134 17.49 -19.57 0.86
CA ARG A 134 16.84 -19.79 2.17
C ARG A 134 15.37 -19.37 2.21
N TYR A 135 15.01 -18.34 1.45
CA TYR A 135 13.67 -17.75 1.43
C TYR A 135 13.12 -17.70 0.01
N PRO A 136 12.39 -18.74 -0.44
CA PRO A 136 11.92 -18.83 -1.84
C PRO A 136 11.03 -17.66 -2.29
N HIS A 137 10.37 -17.00 -1.34
CA HIS A 137 9.48 -15.87 -1.61
C HIS A 137 10.21 -14.53 -1.66
N LEU A 138 11.54 -14.50 -1.43
CA LEU A 138 12.34 -13.28 -1.44
C LEU A 138 13.11 -13.15 -2.77
N ARG A 139 12.91 -12.01 -3.43
CA ARG A 139 13.68 -11.57 -4.59
C ARG A 139 14.30 -10.20 -4.32
N VAL A 140 15.48 -9.97 -4.85
CA VAL A 140 16.11 -8.64 -4.82
C VAL A 140 16.47 -8.25 -6.25
N ILE A 141 16.08 -7.06 -6.66
CA ILE A 141 16.35 -6.51 -8.00
C ILE A 141 17.32 -5.34 -7.81
N ASP A 142 18.49 -5.44 -8.44
CA ASP A 142 19.46 -4.35 -8.50
C ASP A 142 19.29 -3.62 -9.82
N LYS A 143 19.03 -2.30 -9.78
CA LYS A 143 18.84 -1.46 -10.97
C LYS A 143 19.60 -0.14 -10.86
N GLU A 144 19.71 0.55 -11.97
CA GLU A 144 20.20 1.93 -12.01
C GLU A 144 19.18 2.88 -11.36
N TYR A 145 19.69 3.94 -10.75
CA TYR A 145 18.87 4.94 -10.08
C TYR A 145 17.85 5.56 -11.04
N GLY A 146 16.59 5.52 -10.67
CA GLY A 146 15.48 6.08 -11.43
C GLY A 146 14.41 6.74 -10.56
N GLY A 147 14.54 6.63 -9.23
CA GLY A 147 13.57 7.09 -8.25
C GLY A 147 12.47 6.07 -7.95
N THR A 148 11.75 6.29 -6.85
CA THR A 148 10.78 5.33 -6.31
C THR A 148 9.70 4.91 -7.31
N ALA A 149 9.20 5.84 -8.13
CA ALA A 149 8.19 5.52 -9.15
C ALA A 149 8.73 4.59 -10.23
N ASP A 150 9.94 4.85 -10.73
CA ASP A 150 10.62 4.02 -11.73
C ASP A 150 10.96 2.64 -11.15
N ALA A 151 11.39 2.59 -9.88
CA ALA A 151 11.65 1.34 -9.17
C ALA A 151 10.39 0.45 -9.09
N LEU A 152 9.25 1.02 -8.75
CA LEU A 152 7.98 0.29 -8.69
C LEU A 152 7.48 -0.16 -10.07
N LEU A 153 7.67 0.67 -11.11
CA LEU A 153 7.28 0.33 -12.48
C LEU A 153 8.14 -0.77 -13.09
N ALA A 154 9.39 -0.93 -12.64
CA ALA A 154 10.30 -1.95 -13.15
C ALA A 154 9.81 -3.40 -12.92
N ILE A 155 8.80 -3.61 -12.07
CA ILE A 155 8.29 -4.94 -11.70
C ILE A 155 6.94 -5.25 -12.35
N THR A 156 6.32 -4.29 -13.02
CA THR A 156 5.01 -4.50 -13.65
C THR A 156 5.12 -5.60 -14.71
N ARG A 157 4.45 -6.73 -14.44
CA ARG A 157 4.34 -7.90 -15.32
C ARG A 157 3.35 -7.66 -16.44
#